data_ac22090e3e9c266ace151d4e7242d79a
#
_entry.id   ac22090e3e9c266ace151d4e7242d79a
#
_cell.length_a   1.000
_cell.length_b   1.000
_cell.length_c   1.000
_cell.angle_alpha   90.00
_cell.angle_beta   90.00
_cell.angle_gamma   90.00
#
_symmetry.space_group_name_H-M   'P 1'
#
loop_
_entity.id
_entity.type
_entity.pdbx_description
1 polymer ?
#
loop_
_entity_poly.entity_id
_entity_poly.type
_entity_poly.pdbx_seq_one_letter_code
_entity_poly.pdbx_strand_id
1 'polypeptide(L)'
;MADPEERLARDLIEAFRSGRVADRDSLQELKLRLCKEYSLDSVPPNSLVLSYAEGDVREAMLPLLVKKPSRTASGVAAVAVMTSPHDCPHGRCAFCPGGAANGSAQSYTGKEPAARRAARNGFDPWRQVADRVRQLEEIGHRTDKIDLIIMGGTFTSRDPEYQEWFVKRCFDALNGEDSETLGEAQALNERARRRCVGMTVETRPDVFTPEQIDRAMRMGATRVELGVQILDDAILAGVERGHGTEEVRRCTRDCRERGLKVCYHIMPGLPGSSPGHDLECFRLLFDDPAYRPDMLKFYTLLVVEGTKVYDMWRAGEYAPYDEDTAVALLADMKALVPEYVRIQRVQRDIPATEIAAGITKSNIRQMVAARMAAEGRPCRCIRCREAGRAEDAPDAGSAELRDLVYESCGGTEHFLSFESGDRVIGYARLRLDSGPAATIRELKVFGRPASIGADDGDWQHRGFGRRLVAEAERLALESGRRRVRVTSGVGVREYYRSLGYYDDLPYMAKDLRSPVEGHVVPAGPAPPDLPAQGLVRLHVGLRDRRPDGREGRVEVALAHPVRVRVLAVGGEPRLPADGGQVRADVPVGGGRHSLEVHAVERHAPGVDPQDAEPGGRVGLPDEDHLVEPPRPQ
;
A
#
# COMPACT_ATOMS: atom_id res chain seq x y z
N MET A 1 12.26 37.66 -29.14
CA MET A 1 11.57 36.47 -29.69
C MET A 1 11.51 35.45 -28.54
N ALA A 2 10.38 34.76 -28.35
CA ALA A 2 10.29 33.70 -27.35
C ALA A 2 11.31 32.58 -27.67
N ASP A 3 11.85 31.96 -26.63
CA ASP A 3 12.76 30.83 -26.74
C ASP A 3 12.13 29.72 -27.61
N PRO A 4 12.85 29.15 -28.60
CA PRO A 4 12.35 28.08 -29.46
C PRO A 4 11.78 26.88 -28.66
N GLU A 5 12.36 26.53 -27.51
CA GLU A 5 11.86 25.50 -26.62
C GLU A 5 10.52 25.89 -25.96
N GLU A 6 10.38 27.14 -25.53
CA GLU A 6 9.12 27.67 -25.01
C GLU A 6 8.01 27.66 -26.07
N ARG A 7 8.33 28.06 -27.31
CA ARG A 7 7.38 27.99 -28.41
C ARG A 7 6.89 26.58 -28.67
N LEU A 8 7.80 25.61 -28.74
CA LEU A 8 7.45 24.20 -28.88
C LEU A 8 6.51 23.74 -27.78
N ALA A 9 6.78 24.09 -26.52
CA ALA A 9 5.95 23.71 -25.39
C ALA A 9 4.53 24.29 -25.52
N ARG A 10 4.40 25.58 -25.86
CA ARG A 10 3.11 26.26 -26.04
C ARG A 10 2.30 25.67 -27.20
N ASP A 11 2.95 25.36 -28.33
CA ASP A 11 2.28 24.80 -29.50
C ASP A 11 1.80 23.37 -29.26
N LEU A 12 2.53 22.56 -28.46
CA LEU A 12 2.06 21.24 -28.01
C LEU A 12 0.85 21.35 -27.11
N ILE A 13 0.83 22.31 -26.17
CA ILE A 13 -0.29 22.58 -25.29
C ILE A 13 -1.52 23.01 -26.08
N GLU A 14 -1.34 23.91 -27.08
CA GLU A 14 -2.44 24.36 -27.93
C GLU A 14 -2.97 23.25 -28.84
N ALA A 15 -2.08 22.39 -29.35
CA ALA A 15 -2.48 21.22 -30.12
C ALA A 15 -3.29 20.23 -29.31
N PHE A 16 -2.97 20.07 -28.02
CA PHE A 16 -3.75 19.27 -27.08
C PHE A 16 -5.13 19.91 -26.82
N ARG A 17 -5.18 21.20 -26.51
CA ARG A 17 -6.43 21.95 -26.30
C ARG A 17 -7.40 21.87 -27.47
N SER A 18 -6.85 21.93 -28.68
CA SER A 18 -7.64 21.85 -29.94
C SER A 18 -7.99 20.42 -30.36
N GLY A 19 -7.62 19.40 -29.58
CA GLY A 19 -7.88 17.98 -29.88
C GLY A 19 -7.02 17.38 -31.01
N ARG A 20 -6.01 18.12 -31.51
CA ARG A 20 -5.06 17.61 -32.54
C ARG A 20 -4.09 16.56 -31.98
N VAL A 21 -3.94 16.51 -30.66
CA VAL A 21 -3.16 15.53 -29.92
C VAL A 21 -4.08 14.87 -28.89
N ALA A 22 -4.38 13.58 -29.09
CA ALA A 22 -5.27 12.83 -28.22
C ALA A 22 -4.53 11.71 -27.43
N ASP A 23 -3.37 11.28 -27.91
CA ASP A 23 -2.60 10.18 -27.35
C ASP A 23 -1.09 10.49 -27.33
N ARG A 24 -0.33 9.55 -26.78
CA ARG A 24 1.12 9.69 -26.61
C ARG A 24 1.89 9.68 -27.93
N ASP A 25 1.42 8.92 -28.91
CA ASP A 25 2.09 8.77 -30.21
C ASP A 25 1.91 10.02 -31.04
N SER A 26 0.69 10.55 -31.15
CA SER A 26 0.40 11.83 -31.81
C SER A 26 1.13 13.01 -31.16
N LEU A 27 1.28 13.00 -29.83
CA LEU A 27 2.07 13.99 -29.11
C LEU A 27 3.56 13.90 -29.48
N GLN A 28 4.11 12.69 -29.53
CA GLN A 28 5.52 12.49 -29.86
C GLN A 28 5.83 12.84 -31.32
N GLU A 29 4.95 12.48 -32.25
CA GLU A 29 5.08 12.83 -33.66
C GLU A 29 5.06 14.36 -33.88
N LEU A 30 4.09 15.05 -33.27
CA LEU A 30 4.03 16.51 -33.34
C LEU A 30 5.27 17.14 -32.72
N LYS A 31 5.73 16.64 -31.57
CA LYS A 31 6.92 17.14 -30.89
C LYS A 31 8.17 17.03 -31.78
N LEU A 32 8.37 15.88 -32.44
CA LEU A 32 9.50 15.68 -33.35
C LEU A 32 9.42 16.61 -34.57
N ARG A 33 8.22 16.87 -35.10
CA ARG A 33 7.99 17.81 -36.20
C ARG A 33 8.35 19.25 -35.80
N LEU A 34 7.85 19.70 -34.64
CA LEU A 34 8.13 21.04 -34.10
C LEU A 34 9.63 21.22 -33.78
N CYS A 35 10.32 20.18 -33.30
CA CYS A 35 11.77 20.22 -33.10
C CYS A 35 12.52 20.56 -34.42
N LYS A 36 12.11 19.93 -35.51
CA LYS A 36 12.69 20.22 -36.84
C LYS A 36 12.34 21.62 -37.32
N GLU A 37 11.09 22.03 -37.16
CA GLU A 37 10.58 23.35 -37.56
C GLU A 37 11.30 24.49 -36.83
N TYR A 38 11.56 24.32 -35.52
CA TYR A 38 12.26 25.32 -34.70
C TYR A 38 13.77 25.14 -34.65
N SER A 39 14.31 24.22 -35.47
CA SER A 39 15.75 23.95 -35.59
C SER A 39 16.42 23.69 -34.22
N LEU A 40 15.77 22.90 -33.36
CA LEU A 40 16.32 22.52 -32.07
C LEU A 40 17.35 21.39 -32.22
N ASP A 41 18.52 21.55 -31.59
CA ASP A 41 19.62 20.56 -31.62
C ASP A 41 19.26 19.21 -30.95
N SER A 42 18.29 19.24 -30.03
CA SER A 42 17.82 18.07 -29.32
C SER A 42 16.32 18.14 -29.01
N VAL A 43 15.69 16.99 -28.84
CA VAL A 43 14.28 16.93 -28.44
C VAL A 43 14.13 17.32 -26.97
N PRO A 44 13.46 18.44 -26.64
CA PRO A 44 13.29 18.88 -25.26
C PRO A 44 12.59 17.83 -24.41
N PRO A 45 12.86 17.76 -23.10
CA PRO A 45 12.20 16.80 -22.23
C PRO A 45 10.70 17.12 -22.06
N ASN A 46 9.88 16.10 -21.78
CA ASN A 46 8.46 16.30 -21.51
C ASN A 46 8.20 17.18 -20.27
N SER A 47 9.15 17.25 -19.34
CA SER A 47 9.11 18.15 -18.18
C SER A 47 9.05 19.63 -18.57
N LEU A 48 9.68 19.99 -19.69
CA LEU A 48 9.58 21.35 -20.22
C LEU A 48 8.14 21.69 -20.63
N VAL A 49 7.45 20.79 -21.35
CA VAL A 49 6.05 21.00 -21.71
C VAL A 49 5.17 21.11 -20.45
N LEU A 50 5.42 20.26 -19.46
CA LEU A 50 4.71 20.29 -18.18
C LEU A 50 4.95 21.58 -17.38
N SER A 51 6.11 22.24 -17.53
CA SER A 51 6.39 23.50 -16.82
C SER A 51 5.59 24.69 -17.37
N TYR A 52 5.16 24.61 -18.64
CA TYR A 52 4.32 25.63 -19.29
C TYR A 52 2.82 25.28 -19.27
N ALA A 53 2.46 24.04 -18.93
CA ALA A 53 1.06 23.62 -18.79
C ALA A 53 0.53 23.96 -17.40
N GLU A 54 -0.65 24.58 -17.31
CA GLU A 54 -1.26 25.03 -16.06
C GLU A 54 -2.69 24.48 -15.90
N GLY A 55 -3.17 24.43 -14.65
CA GLY A 55 -4.55 24.05 -14.29
C GLY A 55 -4.97 22.70 -14.87
N ASP A 56 -6.22 22.63 -15.32
CA ASP A 56 -6.85 21.41 -15.86
C ASP A 56 -6.12 20.84 -17.09
N VAL A 57 -5.51 21.71 -17.90
CA VAL A 57 -4.74 21.28 -19.08
C VAL A 57 -3.50 20.51 -18.67
N ARG A 58 -2.81 20.95 -17.62
CA ARG A 58 -1.67 20.22 -17.06
C ARG A 58 -2.09 18.84 -16.56
N GLU A 59 -3.19 18.76 -15.85
CA GLU A 59 -3.70 17.48 -15.34
C GLU A 59 -4.11 16.53 -16.48
N ALA A 60 -4.80 17.04 -17.49
CA ALA A 60 -5.22 16.25 -18.65
C ALA A 60 -4.05 15.78 -19.52
N MET A 61 -2.99 16.59 -19.67
CA MET A 61 -1.77 16.22 -20.42
C MET A 61 -0.82 15.30 -19.64
N LEU A 62 -0.92 15.26 -18.31
CA LEU A 62 -0.01 14.49 -17.45
C LEU A 62 0.12 13.00 -17.86
N PRO A 63 -0.97 12.26 -18.16
CA PRO A 63 -0.88 10.86 -18.60
C PRO A 63 -0.08 10.68 -19.90
N LEU A 64 -0.11 11.66 -20.78
CA LEU A 64 0.61 11.63 -22.08
C LEU A 64 2.10 11.96 -21.92
N LEU A 65 2.41 12.87 -21.01
CA LEU A 65 3.76 13.43 -20.83
C LEU A 65 4.61 12.67 -19.79
N VAL A 66 3.98 11.92 -18.85
CA VAL A 66 4.70 11.21 -17.79
C VAL A 66 5.72 10.23 -18.36
N LYS A 67 6.98 10.33 -17.91
CA LYS A 67 8.07 9.44 -18.33
C LYS A 67 8.07 8.17 -17.45
N LYS A 68 8.02 6.98 -18.08
CA LYS A 68 7.99 5.67 -17.38
C LYS A 68 6.81 5.56 -16.41
N PRO A 69 5.55 5.60 -16.87
CA PRO A 69 4.34 5.59 -16.03
C PRO A 69 4.26 4.38 -15.09
N SER A 70 4.91 3.26 -15.46
CA SER A 70 4.98 2.06 -14.61
C SER A 70 5.62 2.28 -13.23
N ARG A 71 6.33 3.40 -12.99
CA ARG A 71 6.96 3.71 -11.69
C ARG A 71 5.95 4.02 -10.59
N THR A 72 4.84 4.65 -10.94
CA THR A 72 3.76 5.01 -10.01
C THR A 72 2.43 4.29 -10.31
N ALA A 73 2.44 3.30 -11.21
CA ALA A 73 1.26 2.52 -11.58
C ALA A 73 0.54 1.83 -10.41
N SER A 74 1.21 1.64 -9.28
CA SER A 74 0.60 1.09 -8.05
C SER A 74 0.05 2.18 -7.11
N GLY A 75 -0.07 3.43 -7.58
CA GLY A 75 -0.68 4.54 -6.83
C GLY A 75 0.23 5.22 -5.80
N VAL A 76 1.53 4.89 -5.74
CA VAL A 76 2.50 5.47 -4.82
C VAL A 76 3.82 5.78 -5.51
N ALA A 77 4.51 6.84 -5.08
CA ALA A 77 5.85 7.21 -5.54
C ALA A 77 6.92 6.64 -4.60
N ALA A 78 7.79 5.77 -5.11
CA ALA A 78 8.88 5.21 -4.33
C ALA A 78 10.06 6.20 -4.23
N VAL A 79 10.41 6.56 -3.00
CA VAL A 79 11.56 7.41 -2.67
C VAL A 79 12.54 6.59 -1.85
N ALA A 80 13.63 6.16 -2.51
CA ALA A 80 14.72 5.45 -1.85
C ALA A 80 15.80 6.45 -1.41
N VAL A 81 16.20 6.35 -0.16
CA VAL A 81 17.30 7.11 0.47
C VAL A 81 18.32 6.14 1.02
N MET A 82 19.60 6.51 0.99
CA MET A 82 20.69 5.63 1.40
C MET A 82 21.46 6.26 2.53
N THR A 83 21.77 5.46 3.56
CA THR A 83 22.61 5.89 4.69
C THR A 83 24.06 6.13 4.25
N SER A 84 24.79 6.90 5.05
CA SER A 84 26.23 7.05 4.86
C SER A 84 26.94 5.70 4.95
N PRO A 85 28.12 5.55 4.31
CA PRO A 85 28.94 4.35 4.43
C PRO A 85 29.15 3.92 5.87
N HIS A 86 28.95 2.62 6.14
CA HIS A 86 29.13 2.04 7.46
C HIS A 86 29.35 0.54 7.33
N ASP A 87 30.19 -0.02 8.14
CA ASP A 87 30.49 -1.45 8.09
C ASP A 87 29.38 -2.30 8.73
N CYS A 88 29.17 -3.50 8.19
CA CYS A 88 28.28 -4.45 8.81
C CYS A 88 28.92 -5.07 10.07
N PRO A 89 28.15 -5.37 11.12
CA PRO A 89 28.67 -5.94 12.37
C PRO A 89 29.41 -7.27 12.18
N HIS A 90 29.04 -8.09 11.16
CA HIS A 90 29.68 -9.38 10.86
C HIS A 90 30.85 -9.29 9.91
N GLY A 91 31.22 -8.09 9.44
CA GLY A 91 32.23 -7.91 8.40
C GLY A 91 31.62 -7.90 6.98
N ARG A 92 32.26 -8.60 6.04
CA ARG A 92 31.94 -8.52 4.61
C ARG A 92 31.63 -9.89 4.03
N CYS A 93 30.43 -10.06 3.47
CA CYS A 93 30.07 -11.28 2.73
C CYS A 93 30.93 -11.43 1.47
N ALA A 94 31.18 -12.68 1.02
CA ALA A 94 32.00 -13.00 -0.15
C ALA A 94 31.55 -12.28 -1.45
N PHE A 95 30.25 -11.99 -1.57
CA PHE A 95 29.64 -11.32 -2.73
C PHE A 95 29.41 -9.80 -2.53
N CYS A 96 29.85 -9.22 -1.42
CA CYS A 96 29.54 -7.82 -1.10
C CYS A 96 30.54 -6.88 -1.82
N PRO A 97 30.06 -6.01 -2.75
CA PRO A 97 30.97 -5.20 -3.57
C PRO A 97 31.40 -3.90 -2.88
N GLY A 98 30.67 -3.43 -1.86
CA GLY A 98 30.87 -2.13 -1.26
C GLY A 98 31.10 -2.17 0.25
N GLY A 99 31.16 -1.00 0.85
CA GLY A 99 31.34 -0.77 2.26
C GLY A 99 32.05 0.55 2.52
N ALA A 100 32.31 0.89 3.80
CA ALA A 100 32.95 2.13 4.21
C ALA A 100 34.30 2.35 3.50
N ALA A 101 35.09 1.31 3.34
CA ALA A 101 36.39 1.37 2.64
C ALA A 101 36.28 1.83 1.17
N ASN A 102 35.15 1.63 0.52
CA ASN A 102 34.89 2.02 -0.86
C ASN A 102 34.04 3.33 -0.95
N GLY A 103 33.81 4.01 0.16
CA GLY A 103 32.98 5.23 0.20
C GLY A 103 31.51 4.99 -0.20
N SER A 104 31.03 3.75 -0.16
CA SER A 104 29.64 3.37 -0.48
C SER A 104 28.97 2.70 0.71
N ALA A 105 27.65 2.72 0.74
CA ALA A 105 26.92 1.93 1.72
C ALA A 105 27.19 0.43 1.50
N GLN A 106 27.15 -0.34 2.57
CA GLN A 106 27.37 -1.78 2.52
C GLN A 106 26.38 -2.43 1.53
N SER A 107 26.84 -3.42 0.80
CA SER A 107 26.12 -4.15 -0.28
C SER A 107 25.91 -3.37 -1.59
N TYR A 108 26.42 -2.15 -1.73
CA TYR A 108 26.27 -1.32 -2.93
C TYR A 108 27.63 -0.98 -3.52
N THR A 109 27.71 -0.89 -4.86
CA THR A 109 28.94 -0.51 -5.58
C THR A 109 29.20 1.01 -5.54
N GLY A 110 28.21 1.80 -5.14
CA GLY A 110 28.23 3.26 -5.28
C GLY A 110 27.76 3.75 -6.66
N LYS A 111 27.57 2.85 -7.62
CA LYS A 111 27.18 3.17 -9.01
C LYS A 111 25.67 3.00 -9.28
N GLU A 112 24.93 2.37 -8.39
CA GLU A 112 23.48 2.25 -8.50
C GLU A 112 22.81 3.63 -8.44
N PRO A 113 21.63 3.81 -9.06
CA PRO A 113 20.97 5.13 -9.11
C PRO A 113 20.70 5.75 -7.74
N ALA A 114 20.36 4.94 -6.72
CA ALA A 114 20.15 5.43 -5.36
C ALA A 114 21.48 5.80 -4.68
N ALA A 115 22.52 4.97 -4.83
CA ALA A 115 23.84 5.23 -4.28
C ALA A 115 24.48 6.50 -4.86
N ARG A 116 24.41 6.67 -6.19
CA ARG A 116 24.90 7.90 -6.87
C ARG A 116 24.16 9.16 -6.41
N ARG A 117 22.83 9.06 -6.19
CA ARG A 117 22.05 10.17 -5.64
C ARG A 117 22.50 10.48 -4.20
N ALA A 118 22.68 9.47 -3.37
CA ALA A 118 23.14 9.64 -1.98
C ALA A 118 24.51 10.32 -1.92
N ALA A 119 25.48 9.82 -2.70
CA ALA A 119 26.83 10.41 -2.77
C ALA A 119 26.79 11.87 -3.23
N ARG A 120 26.02 12.18 -4.30
CA ARG A 120 25.85 13.57 -4.79
C ARG A 120 25.23 14.51 -3.76
N ASN A 121 24.38 13.98 -2.88
CA ASN A 121 23.74 14.73 -1.80
C ASN A 121 24.50 14.62 -0.45
N GLY A 122 25.75 14.12 -0.43
CA GLY A 122 26.54 13.98 0.78
C GLY A 122 25.94 13.04 1.82
N PHE A 123 25.12 12.07 1.39
CA PHE A 123 24.36 11.15 2.22
C PHE A 123 23.37 11.85 3.18
N ASP A 124 23.11 13.14 2.99
CA ASP A 124 22.11 13.89 3.75
C ASP A 124 20.69 13.40 3.39
N PRO A 125 19.87 12.91 4.34
CA PRO A 125 18.55 12.34 4.05
C PRO A 125 17.57 13.37 3.53
N TRP A 126 17.59 14.61 4.04
CA TRP A 126 16.72 15.69 3.58
C TRP A 126 16.96 15.98 2.09
N ARG A 127 18.23 16.19 1.72
CA ARG A 127 18.61 16.49 0.33
C ARG A 127 18.27 15.36 -0.62
N GLN A 128 18.47 14.10 -0.20
CA GLN A 128 18.14 12.93 -1.02
C GLN A 128 16.64 12.84 -1.31
N VAL A 129 15.79 13.06 -0.28
CA VAL A 129 14.32 13.07 -0.45
C VAL A 129 13.89 14.21 -1.34
N ALA A 130 14.33 15.45 -1.04
CA ALA A 130 13.97 16.65 -1.80
C ALA A 130 14.39 16.53 -3.28
N ASP A 131 15.64 16.10 -3.56
CA ASP A 131 16.13 15.87 -4.92
C ASP A 131 15.31 14.79 -5.66
N ARG A 132 14.97 13.70 -4.97
CA ARG A 132 14.20 12.61 -5.58
C ARG A 132 12.77 12.99 -5.86
N VAL A 133 12.10 13.68 -4.95
CA VAL A 133 10.73 14.17 -5.14
C VAL A 133 10.68 15.15 -6.30
N ARG A 134 11.59 16.13 -6.34
CA ARG A 134 11.71 17.08 -7.44
C ARG A 134 11.87 16.37 -8.79
N GLN A 135 12.81 15.40 -8.90
CA GLN A 135 13.01 14.62 -10.13
C GLN A 135 11.74 13.86 -10.57
N LEU A 136 10.95 13.34 -9.61
CA LEU A 136 9.70 12.64 -9.94
C LEU A 136 8.64 13.63 -10.45
N GLU A 137 8.49 14.78 -9.81
CA GLU A 137 7.56 15.84 -10.21
C GLU A 137 7.91 16.43 -11.58
N GLU A 138 9.20 16.67 -11.85
CA GLU A 138 9.70 17.15 -13.14
C GLU A 138 9.36 16.21 -14.30
N ILE A 139 9.36 14.89 -14.07
CA ILE A 139 9.02 13.90 -15.10
C ILE A 139 7.54 13.48 -15.07
N GLY A 140 6.69 14.24 -14.36
CA GLY A 140 5.24 14.11 -14.37
C GLY A 140 4.63 13.11 -13.40
N HIS A 141 5.39 12.61 -12.42
CA HIS A 141 4.82 11.72 -11.41
C HIS A 141 4.17 12.51 -10.27
N ARG A 142 3.03 12.03 -9.78
CA ARG A 142 2.43 12.52 -8.53
C ARG A 142 3.26 12.04 -7.34
N THR A 143 3.43 12.90 -6.35
CA THR A 143 4.24 12.66 -5.14
C THR A 143 3.47 12.88 -3.84
N ASP A 144 2.15 12.92 -3.91
CA ASP A 144 1.26 13.05 -2.74
C ASP A 144 1.29 11.82 -1.82
N LYS A 145 1.59 10.62 -2.38
CA LYS A 145 1.71 9.35 -1.65
C LYS A 145 3.11 8.77 -1.83
N ILE A 146 3.89 8.77 -0.78
CA ILE A 146 5.30 8.32 -0.79
C ILE A 146 5.46 6.97 -0.09
N ASP A 147 6.10 6.01 -0.77
CA ASP A 147 6.67 4.79 -0.17
C ASP A 147 8.17 5.06 0.06
N LEU A 148 8.54 5.39 1.31
CA LEU A 148 9.91 5.71 1.70
C LEU A 148 10.69 4.42 1.91
N ILE A 149 11.89 4.30 1.31
CA ILE A 149 12.74 3.12 1.42
C ILE A 149 14.11 3.55 1.94
N ILE A 150 14.44 3.15 3.18
CA ILE A 150 15.73 3.41 3.78
C ILE A 150 16.66 2.24 3.45
N MET A 151 17.68 2.53 2.66
CA MET A 151 18.66 1.60 2.13
C MET A 151 20.01 1.81 2.83
N GLY A 152 20.89 0.83 2.76
CA GLY A 152 22.24 0.94 3.32
C GLY A 152 22.76 -0.38 3.86
N GLY A 153 22.14 -1.48 3.48
CA GLY A 153 22.54 -2.86 3.79
C GLY A 153 22.12 -3.31 5.19
N THR A 154 22.42 -2.53 6.23
CA THR A 154 22.07 -2.89 7.61
C THR A 154 21.76 -1.61 8.41
N PHE A 155 20.69 -0.93 8.06
CA PHE A 155 20.27 0.33 8.70
C PHE A 155 20.15 0.19 10.23
N THR A 156 19.57 -0.92 10.70
CA THR A 156 19.29 -1.14 12.12
C THR A 156 20.51 -1.45 12.99
N SER A 157 21.70 -1.62 12.39
CA SER A 157 22.96 -1.72 13.14
C SER A 157 23.61 -0.37 13.43
N ARG A 158 23.05 0.71 12.87
CA ARG A 158 23.52 2.06 13.13
C ARG A 158 23.15 2.50 14.55
N ASP A 159 23.86 3.49 15.04
CA ASP A 159 23.54 4.15 16.31
C ASP A 159 22.06 4.56 16.35
N PRO A 160 21.33 4.33 17.46
CA PRO A 160 19.92 4.73 17.61
C PRO A 160 19.62 6.20 17.31
N GLU A 161 20.50 7.10 17.76
CA GLU A 161 20.36 8.54 17.52
C GLU A 161 20.50 8.87 16.02
N TYR A 162 21.44 8.20 15.33
CA TYR A 162 21.57 8.32 13.88
C TYR A 162 20.33 7.83 13.14
N GLN A 163 19.76 6.69 13.56
CA GLN A 163 18.56 6.15 12.95
C GLN A 163 17.38 7.13 13.06
N GLU A 164 17.17 7.69 14.25
CA GLU A 164 16.08 8.65 14.52
C GLU A 164 16.29 9.96 13.77
N TRP A 165 17.51 10.53 13.81
CA TRP A 165 17.87 11.72 13.04
C TRP A 165 17.64 11.51 11.55
N PHE A 166 18.09 10.38 11.00
CA PHE A 166 17.98 10.08 9.57
C PHE A 166 16.51 10.04 9.12
N VAL A 167 15.67 9.35 9.88
CA VAL A 167 14.23 9.24 9.59
C VAL A 167 13.52 10.56 9.76
N LYS A 168 13.80 11.31 10.84
CA LYS A 168 13.27 12.65 11.07
C LYS A 168 13.55 13.56 9.88
N ARG A 169 14.80 13.63 9.43
CA ARG A 169 15.19 14.46 8.27
C ARG A 169 14.50 14.06 6.97
N CYS A 170 14.16 12.77 6.81
CA CYS A 170 13.33 12.34 5.67
C CYS A 170 11.91 12.89 5.77
N PHE A 171 11.29 12.87 6.94
CA PHE A 171 9.97 13.46 7.17
C PHE A 171 9.98 14.97 7.00
N ASP A 172 10.97 15.68 7.55
CA ASP A 172 11.14 17.12 7.36
C ASP A 172 11.14 17.50 5.87
N ALA A 173 11.88 16.76 5.05
CA ALA A 173 11.93 17.00 3.61
C ALA A 173 10.58 16.74 2.89
N LEU A 174 9.80 15.76 3.34
CA LEU A 174 8.46 15.50 2.82
C LEU A 174 7.47 16.58 3.23
N ASN A 175 7.59 17.09 4.47
CA ASN A 175 6.77 18.16 5.01
C ASN A 175 7.09 19.52 4.36
N GLY A 176 8.37 19.72 4.00
CA GLY A 176 8.86 20.99 3.47
C GLY A 176 9.27 21.98 4.56
N GLU A 177 9.33 21.52 5.80
CA GLU A 177 9.73 22.31 6.99
C GLU A 177 10.48 21.43 8.00
N ASP A 178 11.32 22.05 8.82
CA ASP A 178 12.08 21.38 9.85
C ASP A 178 11.27 21.32 11.16
N SER A 179 11.28 20.19 11.83
CA SER A 179 10.67 19.95 13.14
C SER A 179 11.75 19.77 14.22
N GLU A 180 11.40 19.90 15.49
CA GLU A 180 12.34 19.68 16.59
C GLU A 180 12.54 18.18 16.85
N THR A 181 11.45 17.42 16.83
CA THR A 181 11.44 15.99 17.16
C THR A 181 10.91 15.13 16.03
N LEU A 182 11.22 13.82 16.05
CA LEU A 182 10.62 12.85 15.13
C LEU A 182 9.11 12.78 15.27
N GLY A 183 8.59 12.90 16.51
CA GLY A 183 7.13 12.89 16.76
C GLY A 183 6.43 14.05 16.09
N GLU A 184 6.99 15.26 16.14
CA GLU A 184 6.46 16.42 15.41
C GLU A 184 6.54 16.23 13.90
N ALA A 185 7.68 15.75 13.39
CA ALA A 185 7.84 15.47 11.96
C ALA A 185 6.76 14.48 11.45
N GLN A 186 6.44 13.46 12.23
CA GLN A 186 5.37 12.50 11.92
C GLN A 186 3.98 13.15 11.98
N ALA A 187 3.69 13.94 13.02
CA ALA A 187 2.41 14.62 13.16
C ALA A 187 2.14 15.58 12.00
N LEU A 188 3.14 16.36 11.58
CA LEU A 188 3.07 17.21 10.40
C LEU A 188 2.81 16.39 9.12
N ASN A 189 3.47 15.22 8.98
CA ASN A 189 3.34 14.40 7.79
C ASN A 189 1.96 13.77 7.62
N GLU A 190 1.18 13.62 8.68
CA GLU A 190 -0.20 13.11 8.58
C GLU A 190 -1.09 13.96 7.66
N ARG A 191 -0.80 15.27 7.57
CA ARG A 191 -1.56 16.27 6.78
C ARG A 191 -0.73 16.97 5.72
N ALA A 192 0.55 16.63 5.58
CA ALA A 192 1.42 17.23 4.58
C ALA A 192 0.92 16.96 3.15
N ARG A 193 1.32 17.81 2.21
CA ARG A 193 1.09 17.58 0.77
C ARG A 193 1.69 16.26 0.29
N ARG A 194 2.86 15.89 0.82
CA ARG A 194 3.58 14.65 0.49
C ARG A 194 3.58 13.73 1.69
N ARG A 195 2.69 12.75 1.70
CA ARG A 195 2.47 11.87 2.85
C ARG A 195 3.23 10.56 2.71
N CYS A 196 3.93 10.17 3.76
CA CYS A 196 4.59 8.87 3.86
C CYS A 196 3.54 7.79 4.17
N VAL A 197 3.04 7.12 3.13
CA VAL A 197 2.01 6.07 3.27
C VAL A 197 2.57 4.70 3.60
N GLY A 198 3.90 4.55 3.56
CA GLY A 198 4.62 3.36 3.97
C GLY A 198 6.12 3.64 4.07
N MET A 199 6.77 3.05 5.06
CA MET A 199 8.22 3.12 5.22
C MET A 199 8.82 1.72 5.32
N THR A 200 9.95 1.54 4.63
CA THR A 200 10.71 0.29 4.60
C THR A 200 12.09 0.52 5.16
N VAL A 201 12.58 -0.44 5.94
CA VAL A 201 13.98 -0.51 6.35
C VAL A 201 14.63 -1.76 5.80
N GLU A 202 15.87 -1.64 5.27
CA GLU A 202 16.69 -2.78 4.86
C GLU A 202 17.59 -3.20 6.02
N THR A 203 17.65 -4.50 6.30
CA THR A 203 18.48 -5.03 7.36
C THR A 203 18.81 -6.52 7.17
N ARG A 204 19.49 -7.09 8.16
CA ARG A 204 19.84 -8.51 8.27
C ARG A 204 19.02 -9.17 9.37
N PRO A 205 18.68 -10.48 9.22
CA PRO A 205 17.87 -11.19 10.22
C PRO A 205 18.51 -11.29 11.61
N ASP A 206 19.84 -11.38 11.68
CA ASP A 206 20.59 -11.56 12.94
C ASP A 206 20.58 -10.30 13.82
N VAL A 207 20.57 -9.11 13.22
CA VAL A 207 20.62 -7.83 13.94
C VAL A 207 19.25 -7.18 14.13
N PHE A 208 18.21 -7.70 13.53
CA PHE A 208 16.85 -7.17 13.69
C PHE A 208 16.13 -7.87 14.83
N THR A 209 16.53 -7.47 16.05
CA THR A 209 15.96 -7.98 17.31
C THR A 209 14.58 -7.37 17.61
N PRO A 210 13.80 -7.92 18.57
CA PRO A 210 12.54 -7.31 19.00
C PRO A 210 12.63 -5.82 19.32
N GLU A 211 13.70 -5.37 20.01
CA GLU A 211 13.93 -3.96 20.35
C GLU A 211 14.15 -3.10 19.10
N GLN A 212 14.90 -3.63 18.11
CA GLN A 212 15.12 -2.95 16.84
C GLN A 212 13.84 -2.87 16.00
N ILE A 213 13.01 -3.93 16.03
CA ILE A 213 11.71 -3.94 15.37
C ILE A 213 10.81 -2.87 15.97
N ASP A 214 10.69 -2.84 17.31
CA ASP A 214 9.86 -1.87 18.02
C ASP A 214 10.35 -0.43 17.77
N ARG A 215 11.67 -0.20 17.70
CA ARG A 215 12.25 1.09 17.32
C ARG A 215 11.88 1.47 15.89
N ALA A 216 12.06 0.56 14.93
CA ALA A 216 11.73 0.81 13.53
C ALA A 216 10.25 1.17 13.35
N MET A 217 9.36 0.48 14.08
CA MET A 217 7.92 0.76 14.04
C MET A 217 7.58 2.12 14.66
N ARG A 218 8.21 2.50 15.78
CA ARG A 218 8.05 3.86 16.34
C ARG A 218 8.52 4.94 15.37
N MET A 219 9.56 4.67 14.57
CA MET A 219 10.00 5.55 13.50
C MET A 219 9.04 5.58 12.30
N GLY A 220 8.03 4.70 12.24
CA GLY A 220 7.02 4.65 11.18
C GLY A 220 7.21 3.53 10.15
N ALA A 221 8.12 2.58 10.40
CA ALA A 221 8.30 1.43 9.50
C ALA A 221 7.05 0.55 9.47
N THR A 222 6.63 0.18 8.25
CA THR A 222 5.53 -0.75 8.00
C THR A 222 5.99 -2.01 7.26
N ARG A 223 7.25 -2.01 6.82
CA ARG A 223 7.86 -3.11 6.07
C ARG A 223 9.34 -3.23 6.41
N VAL A 224 9.82 -4.46 6.48
CA VAL A 224 11.25 -4.78 6.53
C VAL A 224 11.66 -5.54 5.28
N GLU A 225 12.86 -5.25 4.78
CA GLU A 225 13.52 -6.04 3.74
C GLU A 225 14.70 -6.77 4.35
N LEU A 226 14.62 -8.10 4.40
CA LEU A 226 15.60 -8.97 5.00
C LEU A 226 16.51 -9.60 3.94
N GLY A 227 17.80 -9.46 4.11
CA GLY A 227 18.79 -10.12 3.26
C GLY A 227 18.95 -11.59 3.61
N VAL A 228 17.98 -12.43 3.26
CA VAL A 228 17.96 -13.88 3.52
C VAL A 228 18.92 -14.63 2.62
N GLN A 229 18.91 -14.34 1.35
CA GLN A 229 19.73 -14.86 0.26
C GLN A 229 19.33 -16.28 -0.16
N ILE A 230 19.49 -17.29 0.68
CA ILE A 230 19.13 -18.69 0.48
C ILE A 230 18.77 -19.33 1.83
N LEU A 231 18.02 -20.44 1.82
CA LEU A 231 17.72 -21.24 3.02
C LEU A 231 18.62 -22.48 3.10
N ASP A 232 19.92 -22.25 3.19
CA ASP A 232 20.94 -23.30 3.36
C ASP A 232 22.11 -22.76 4.20
N ASP A 233 22.31 -23.34 5.39
CA ASP A 233 23.31 -22.88 6.35
C ASP A 233 24.74 -23.11 5.87
N ALA A 234 25.00 -24.18 5.11
CA ALA A 234 26.34 -24.47 4.58
C ALA A 234 26.74 -23.45 3.50
N ILE A 235 25.81 -23.10 2.60
CA ILE A 235 26.03 -22.05 1.60
C ILE A 235 26.18 -20.69 2.28
N LEU A 236 25.32 -20.35 3.25
CA LEU A 236 25.40 -19.08 3.99
C LEU A 236 26.75 -18.96 4.71
N ALA A 237 27.24 -20.03 5.33
CA ALA A 237 28.57 -20.06 5.96
C ALA A 237 29.69 -19.92 4.91
N GLY A 238 29.60 -20.64 3.78
CA GLY A 238 30.58 -20.59 2.70
C GLY A 238 30.76 -19.21 2.06
N VAL A 239 29.68 -18.40 2.03
CA VAL A 239 29.74 -17.02 1.55
C VAL A 239 29.90 -15.99 2.67
N GLU A 240 30.27 -16.42 3.86
CA GLU A 240 30.53 -15.55 5.04
C GLU A 240 29.34 -14.64 5.37
N ARG A 241 28.12 -15.19 5.29
CA ARG A 241 26.89 -14.38 5.49
C ARG A 241 26.73 -13.93 6.95
N GLY A 242 27.25 -14.68 7.92
CA GLY A 242 27.25 -14.35 9.35
C GLY A 242 25.89 -14.53 10.03
N HIS A 243 24.94 -15.21 9.39
CA HIS A 243 23.69 -15.71 9.99
C HIS A 243 23.25 -16.97 9.27
N GLY A 244 22.44 -17.78 9.95
CA GLY A 244 21.84 -18.99 9.41
C GLY A 244 20.33 -18.86 9.21
N THR A 245 19.71 -20.00 8.92
CA THR A 245 18.27 -20.11 8.68
C THR A 245 17.44 -19.91 9.94
N GLU A 246 17.99 -20.21 11.12
CA GLU A 246 17.29 -20.00 12.40
C GLU A 246 17.09 -18.52 12.71
N GLU A 247 18.09 -17.66 12.44
CA GLU A 247 17.93 -16.20 12.56
C GLU A 247 16.84 -15.68 11.62
N VAL A 248 16.71 -16.27 10.42
CA VAL A 248 15.63 -15.92 9.48
C VAL A 248 14.26 -16.28 10.06
N ARG A 249 14.10 -17.50 10.62
CA ARG A 249 12.85 -17.97 11.27
C ARG A 249 12.45 -17.06 12.43
N ARG A 250 13.38 -16.84 13.36
CA ARG A 250 13.18 -15.98 14.52
C ARG A 250 12.75 -14.57 14.11
N CYS A 251 13.54 -13.92 13.25
CA CYS A 251 13.29 -12.55 12.82
C CYS A 251 11.97 -12.42 12.06
N THR A 252 11.60 -13.42 11.24
CA THR A 252 10.31 -13.42 10.53
C THR A 252 9.16 -13.51 11.51
N ARG A 253 9.21 -14.40 12.48
CA ARG A 253 8.21 -14.52 13.54
C ARG A 253 8.06 -13.23 14.31
N ASP A 254 9.18 -12.67 14.81
CA ASP A 254 9.19 -11.44 15.61
C ASP A 254 8.60 -10.24 14.86
N CYS A 255 8.86 -10.13 13.55
CA CYS A 255 8.27 -9.12 12.66
C CYS A 255 6.76 -9.34 12.46
N ARG A 256 6.34 -10.61 12.25
CA ARG A 256 4.94 -10.98 12.02
C ARG A 256 4.06 -10.69 13.24
N GLU A 257 4.50 -11.09 14.43
CA GLU A 257 3.81 -10.83 15.68
C GLU A 257 3.58 -9.36 15.96
N ARG A 258 4.50 -8.50 15.46
CA ARG A 258 4.39 -7.04 15.52
C ARG A 258 3.68 -6.41 14.34
N GLY A 259 3.20 -7.22 13.39
CA GLY A 259 2.42 -6.76 12.25
C GLY A 259 3.22 -6.13 11.10
N LEU A 260 4.57 -6.24 11.07
CA LEU A 260 5.37 -5.79 9.93
C LEU A 260 5.16 -6.68 8.70
N LYS A 261 5.17 -6.07 7.53
CA LYS A 261 5.34 -6.78 6.27
C LYS A 261 6.79 -7.21 6.11
N VAL A 262 6.99 -8.45 5.66
CA VAL A 262 8.33 -9.03 5.49
C VAL A 262 8.61 -9.28 4.02
N CYS A 263 9.71 -8.69 3.52
CA CYS A 263 10.22 -8.90 2.17
C CYS A 263 11.57 -9.61 2.23
N TYR A 264 11.71 -10.75 1.55
CA TYR A 264 12.98 -11.44 1.45
C TYR A 264 13.75 -11.06 0.19
N HIS A 265 15.03 -10.81 0.35
CA HIS A 265 15.97 -10.79 -0.76
C HIS A 265 16.52 -12.20 -0.95
N ILE A 266 16.28 -12.77 -2.12
CA ILE A 266 16.74 -14.11 -2.50
C ILE A 266 17.79 -13.98 -3.60
N MET A 267 18.89 -14.73 -3.46
CA MET A 267 20.07 -14.63 -4.34
C MET A 267 20.42 -15.98 -4.95
N PRO A 268 19.76 -16.38 -6.05
CA PRO A 268 20.12 -17.60 -6.76
C PRO A 268 21.54 -17.52 -7.34
N GLY A 269 22.23 -18.65 -7.38
CA GLY A 269 23.56 -18.79 -7.96
C GLY A 269 24.70 -18.45 -7.00
N LEU A 270 24.51 -18.58 -5.69
CA LEU A 270 25.60 -18.47 -4.71
C LEU A 270 26.63 -19.59 -4.90
N PRO A 271 27.94 -19.36 -4.63
CA PRO A 271 28.94 -20.40 -4.62
C PRO A 271 28.53 -21.61 -3.78
N GLY A 272 28.65 -22.80 -4.32
CA GLY A 272 28.21 -24.04 -3.69
C GLY A 272 26.75 -24.44 -4.01
N SER A 273 25.95 -23.57 -4.64
CA SER A 273 24.59 -23.90 -5.06
C SER A 273 24.52 -24.38 -6.53
N SER A 274 23.37 -24.90 -6.90
CA SER A 274 23.00 -25.28 -8.27
C SER A 274 21.55 -24.80 -8.56
N PRO A 275 21.13 -24.75 -9.84
CA PRO A 275 19.74 -24.35 -10.15
C PRO A 275 18.68 -25.23 -9.49
N GLY A 276 18.92 -26.54 -9.39
CA GLY A 276 18.02 -27.47 -8.69
C GLY A 276 17.96 -27.20 -7.20
N HIS A 277 19.11 -27.01 -6.55
CA HIS A 277 19.20 -26.73 -5.14
C HIS A 277 18.60 -25.35 -4.78
N ASP A 278 18.87 -24.32 -5.58
CA ASP A 278 18.23 -23.00 -5.41
C ASP A 278 16.70 -23.10 -5.49
N LEU A 279 16.15 -23.94 -6.39
CA LEU A 279 14.71 -24.15 -6.52
C LEU A 279 14.13 -24.89 -5.32
N GLU A 280 14.84 -25.90 -4.78
CA GLU A 280 14.45 -26.63 -3.56
C GLU A 280 14.43 -25.70 -2.36
N CYS A 281 15.48 -24.92 -2.12
CA CYS A 281 15.54 -23.91 -1.07
C CYS A 281 14.46 -22.85 -1.23
N PHE A 282 14.13 -22.47 -2.47
CA PHE A 282 13.06 -21.51 -2.73
C PHE A 282 11.67 -22.09 -2.42
N ARG A 283 11.43 -23.38 -2.67
CA ARG A 283 10.17 -24.05 -2.34
C ARG A 283 9.93 -24.04 -0.84
N LEU A 284 10.96 -24.26 -0.02
CA LEU A 284 10.87 -24.20 1.44
C LEU A 284 10.33 -22.87 1.99
N LEU A 285 10.50 -21.75 1.25
CA LEU A 285 9.94 -20.46 1.66
C LEU A 285 8.42 -20.51 1.83
N PHE A 286 7.73 -21.42 1.17
CA PHE A 286 6.26 -21.52 1.18
C PHE A 286 5.75 -22.80 1.80
N ASP A 287 6.52 -23.88 1.72
CA ASP A 287 6.17 -25.16 2.33
C ASP A 287 6.27 -25.09 3.86
N ASP A 288 7.32 -24.43 4.38
CA ASP A 288 7.51 -24.25 5.82
C ASP A 288 6.80 -22.98 6.33
N PRO A 289 5.81 -23.10 7.21
CA PRO A 289 5.07 -21.96 7.75
C PRO A 289 5.93 -20.99 8.58
N ALA A 290 7.14 -21.36 8.98
CA ALA A 290 8.06 -20.48 9.71
C ALA A 290 8.63 -19.35 8.85
N TYR A 291 8.48 -19.41 7.51
CA TYR A 291 8.95 -18.37 6.59
C TYR A 291 7.78 -17.58 5.98
N ARG A 292 7.23 -18.02 4.86
CA ARG A 292 6.09 -17.46 4.11
C ARG A 292 6.11 -15.93 4.00
N PRO A 293 7.11 -15.32 3.33
CA PRO A 293 7.24 -13.87 3.22
C PRO A 293 6.07 -13.23 2.49
N ASP A 294 5.77 -11.95 2.79
CA ASP A 294 4.75 -11.17 2.06
C ASP A 294 5.22 -10.72 0.69
N MET A 295 6.54 -10.52 0.57
CA MET A 295 7.15 -9.96 -0.64
C MET A 295 8.50 -10.59 -0.93
N LEU A 296 8.91 -10.50 -2.20
CA LEU A 296 10.19 -11.04 -2.68
C LEU A 296 10.92 -10.04 -3.58
N LYS A 297 12.25 -10.07 -3.50
CA LYS A 297 13.16 -9.52 -4.49
C LYS A 297 14.15 -10.62 -4.90
N PHE A 298 14.22 -10.90 -6.19
CA PHE A 298 15.22 -11.80 -6.75
C PHE A 298 16.45 -11.01 -7.17
N TYR A 299 17.61 -11.45 -6.75
CA TYR A 299 18.91 -10.84 -7.04
C TYR A 299 19.90 -11.93 -7.44
N THR A 300 19.71 -12.55 -8.63
CA THR A 300 20.70 -13.51 -9.15
C THR A 300 22.11 -12.97 -8.95
N LEU A 301 23.01 -13.80 -8.43
CA LEU A 301 24.36 -13.39 -8.12
C LEU A 301 25.08 -12.87 -9.37
N LEU A 302 25.70 -11.72 -9.21
CA LEU A 302 26.53 -11.07 -10.22
C LEU A 302 27.96 -10.99 -9.71
N VAL A 303 28.93 -11.31 -10.55
CA VAL A 303 30.35 -11.16 -10.23
C VAL A 303 30.75 -9.71 -10.41
N VAL A 304 31.17 -9.08 -9.33
CA VAL A 304 31.60 -7.67 -9.29
C VAL A 304 33.04 -7.61 -8.81
N GLU A 305 33.87 -6.81 -9.48
CA GLU A 305 35.27 -6.65 -9.13
C GLU A 305 35.45 -6.22 -7.67
N GLY A 306 36.50 -6.71 -7.02
CA GLY A 306 36.82 -6.43 -5.63
C GLY A 306 35.96 -7.22 -4.63
N THR A 307 35.26 -8.26 -5.05
CA THR A 307 34.57 -9.24 -4.18
C THR A 307 35.34 -10.56 -4.12
N LYS A 308 35.22 -11.34 -3.03
CA LYS A 308 35.80 -12.69 -2.97
C LYS A 308 35.26 -13.61 -4.07
N VAL A 309 33.97 -13.44 -4.44
CA VAL A 309 33.37 -14.19 -5.56
C VAL A 309 34.04 -13.83 -6.89
N TYR A 310 34.48 -12.59 -7.08
CA TYR A 310 35.31 -12.24 -8.25
C TYR A 310 36.63 -12.98 -8.28
N ASP A 311 37.32 -13.09 -7.15
CA ASP A 311 38.57 -13.83 -7.04
C ASP A 311 38.38 -15.33 -7.32
N MET A 312 37.31 -15.94 -6.76
CA MET A 312 36.92 -17.33 -7.05
C MET A 312 36.61 -17.56 -8.54
N TRP A 313 35.89 -16.61 -9.16
CA TRP A 313 35.61 -16.67 -10.60
C TRP A 313 36.89 -16.56 -11.43
N ARG A 314 37.80 -15.69 -11.10
CA ARG A 314 39.09 -15.51 -11.75
C ARG A 314 39.97 -16.77 -11.62
N ALA A 315 39.91 -17.46 -10.49
CA ALA A 315 40.60 -18.70 -10.23
C ALA A 315 39.94 -19.92 -10.91
N GLY A 316 38.75 -19.78 -11.51
CA GLY A 316 37.99 -20.88 -12.08
C GLY A 316 37.28 -21.77 -11.05
N GLU A 317 37.19 -21.31 -9.79
CA GLU A 317 36.55 -22.04 -8.68
C GLU A 317 35.03 -21.80 -8.63
N TYR A 318 34.56 -20.77 -9.31
CA TYR A 318 33.14 -20.39 -9.39
C TYR A 318 32.78 -19.93 -10.80
N ALA A 319 31.58 -20.32 -11.27
CA ALA A 319 30.96 -19.82 -12.49
C ALA A 319 29.54 -19.30 -12.20
N PRO A 320 29.21 -18.04 -12.52
CA PRO A 320 27.86 -17.55 -12.39
C PRO A 320 26.92 -18.22 -13.41
N TYR A 321 25.61 -18.24 -13.10
CA TYR A 321 24.62 -18.72 -14.08
C TYR A 321 24.65 -17.87 -15.35
N ASP A 322 24.58 -18.54 -16.49
CA ASP A 322 24.31 -17.87 -17.75
C ASP A 322 22.85 -17.36 -17.82
N GLU A 323 22.55 -16.61 -18.85
CA GLU A 323 21.24 -15.98 -19.03
C GLU A 323 20.11 -17.01 -19.13
N ASP A 324 20.30 -18.07 -19.92
CA ASP A 324 19.25 -19.08 -20.17
C ASP A 324 18.95 -19.89 -18.92
N THR A 325 19.95 -20.28 -18.17
CA THR A 325 19.84 -20.96 -16.88
C THR A 325 19.11 -20.07 -15.87
N ALA A 326 19.48 -18.81 -15.77
CA ALA A 326 18.85 -17.89 -14.83
C ALA A 326 17.41 -17.57 -15.20
N VAL A 327 17.09 -17.39 -16.50
CA VAL A 327 15.72 -17.16 -16.97
C VAL A 327 14.85 -18.39 -16.69
N ALA A 328 15.38 -19.61 -16.93
CA ALA A 328 14.68 -20.85 -16.63
C ALA A 328 14.36 -20.98 -15.14
N LEU A 329 15.39 -20.87 -14.30
CA LEU A 329 15.26 -20.96 -12.85
C LEU A 329 14.28 -19.91 -12.30
N LEU A 330 14.39 -18.65 -12.72
CA LEU A 330 13.49 -17.60 -12.27
C LEU A 330 12.04 -17.81 -12.76
N ALA A 331 11.82 -18.46 -13.91
CA ALA A 331 10.49 -18.86 -14.38
C ALA A 331 9.90 -19.95 -13.47
N ASP A 332 10.69 -20.96 -13.12
CA ASP A 332 10.30 -22.03 -12.21
C ASP A 332 9.99 -21.47 -10.81
N MET A 333 10.87 -20.64 -10.25
CA MET A 333 10.62 -19.97 -8.96
C MET A 333 9.34 -19.12 -8.99
N LYS A 334 9.10 -18.35 -10.06
CA LYS A 334 7.90 -17.52 -10.17
C LYS A 334 6.61 -18.32 -10.29
N ALA A 335 6.66 -19.52 -10.85
CA ALA A 335 5.50 -20.42 -10.91
C ALA A 335 5.10 -20.97 -9.54
N LEU A 336 6.05 -21.06 -8.59
CA LEU A 336 5.81 -21.50 -7.22
C LEU A 336 5.27 -20.41 -6.29
N VAL A 337 5.30 -19.13 -6.72
CA VAL A 337 4.95 -17.99 -5.84
C VAL A 337 3.44 -17.93 -5.58
N PRO A 338 2.99 -17.99 -4.30
CA PRO A 338 1.59 -17.90 -3.94
C PRO A 338 0.93 -16.56 -4.27
N GLU A 339 -0.39 -16.56 -4.35
CA GLU A 339 -1.21 -15.39 -4.72
C GLU A 339 -1.10 -14.22 -3.73
N TYR A 340 -0.81 -14.51 -2.46
CA TYR A 340 -0.61 -13.48 -1.43
C TYR A 340 0.76 -12.81 -1.48
N VAL A 341 1.70 -13.28 -2.31
CA VAL A 341 3.08 -12.74 -2.37
C VAL A 341 3.22 -11.70 -3.47
N ARG A 342 3.95 -10.61 -3.18
CA ARG A 342 4.32 -9.61 -4.17
C ARG A 342 5.78 -9.71 -4.58
N ILE A 343 6.08 -10.02 -5.83
CA ILE A 343 7.45 -9.92 -6.37
C ILE A 343 7.74 -8.48 -6.74
N GLN A 344 8.53 -7.79 -5.91
CA GLN A 344 8.86 -6.38 -6.12
C GLN A 344 9.87 -6.18 -7.25
N ARG A 345 10.93 -7.00 -7.25
CA ARG A 345 12.07 -6.86 -8.17
C ARG A 345 12.59 -8.23 -8.61
N VAL A 346 13.15 -8.30 -9.82
CA VAL A 346 13.73 -9.56 -10.39
C VAL A 346 15.20 -9.38 -10.76
N GLN A 347 15.82 -8.23 -10.48
CA GLN A 347 17.23 -7.95 -10.73
C GLN A 347 17.73 -6.80 -9.88
N ARG A 348 19.04 -6.78 -9.55
CA ARG A 348 19.71 -5.63 -8.92
C ARG A 348 19.91 -4.49 -9.93
N ASP A 349 20.00 -3.26 -9.42
CA ASP A 349 20.26 -2.06 -10.22
C ASP A 349 21.77 -1.80 -10.40
N ILE A 350 22.59 -2.85 -10.47
CA ILE A 350 24.03 -2.74 -10.76
C ILE A 350 24.17 -2.42 -12.25
N PRO A 351 24.89 -1.36 -12.64
CA PRO A 351 25.16 -1.06 -14.03
C PRO A 351 25.92 -2.21 -14.72
N ALA A 352 25.61 -2.49 -15.98
CA ALA A 352 26.25 -3.56 -16.73
C ALA A 352 27.79 -3.41 -16.82
N THR A 353 28.29 -2.19 -16.77
CA THR A 353 29.74 -1.86 -16.75
C THR A 353 30.45 -2.28 -15.47
N GLU A 354 29.72 -2.57 -14.40
CA GLU A 354 30.27 -3.01 -13.11
C GLU A 354 30.21 -4.53 -12.94
N ILE A 355 29.64 -5.25 -13.93
CA ILE A 355 29.42 -6.69 -13.89
C ILE A 355 30.53 -7.37 -14.69
N ALA A 356 31.43 -8.08 -14.01
CA ALA A 356 32.51 -8.83 -14.67
C ALA A 356 32.00 -10.14 -15.29
N ALA A 357 31.03 -10.82 -14.64
CA ALA A 357 30.41 -12.04 -15.15
C ALA A 357 28.99 -12.20 -14.57
N GLY A 358 28.14 -12.96 -15.26
CA GLY A 358 26.72 -13.16 -14.95
C GLY A 358 25.81 -12.35 -15.87
N ILE A 359 24.59 -12.06 -15.44
CA ILE A 359 23.55 -11.47 -16.28
C ILE A 359 23.73 -9.94 -16.37
N THR A 360 24.04 -9.43 -17.55
CA THR A 360 24.20 -7.98 -17.81
C THR A 360 22.92 -7.33 -18.35
N LYS A 361 21.95 -8.12 -18.86
CA LYS A 361 20.69 -7.58 -19.40
C LYS A 361 19.77 -7.02 -18.32
N SER A 362 19.31 -5.80 -18.52
CA SER A 362 18.44 -5.11 -17.56
C SER A 362 16.94 -5.49 -17.65
N ASN A 363 16.53 -6.25 -18.66
CA ASN A 363 15.15 -6.64 -18.95
C ASN A 363 14.81 -8.10 -18.57
N ILE A 364 15.56 -8.70 -17.63
CA ILE A 364 15.41 -10.10 -17.23
C ILE A 364 13.95 -10.44 -16.81
N ARG A 365 13.23 -9.49 -16.19
CA ARG A 365 11.81 -9.69 -15.85
C ARG A 365 10.94 -9.96 -17.07
N GLN A 366 11.17 -9.24 -18.18
CA GLN A 366 10.43 -9.42 -19.43
C GLN A 366 10.78 -10.76 -20.09
N MET A 367 12.07 -11.14 -20.07
CA MET A 367 12.53 -12.41 -20.61
C MET A 367 11.89 -13.59 -19.87
N VAL A 368 11.89 -13.54 -18.54
CA VAL A 368 11.21 -14.54 -17.70
C VAL A 368 9.70 -14.57 -17.95
N ALA A 369 9.06 -13.42 -18.13
CA ALA A 369 7.63 -13.35 -18.44
C ALA A 369 7.30 -13.95 -19.81
N ALA A 370 8.13 -13.67 -20.83
CA ALA A 370 7.99 -14.24 -22.17
C ALA A 370 8.15 -15.76 -22.16
N ARG A 371 9.16 -16.29 -21.45
CA ARG A 371 9.35 -17.74 -21.27
C ARG A 371 8.14 -18.39 -20.60
N MET A 372 7.67 -17.85 -19.47
CA MET A 372 6.50 -18.38 -18.76
C MET A 372 5.25 -18.38 -19.64
N ALA A 373 5.06 -17.33 -20.45
CA ALA A 373 3.94 -17.25 -21.39
C ALA A 373 4.04 -18.32 -22.49
N ALA A 374 5.23 -18.55 -23.06
CA ALA A 374 5.48 -19.58 -24.05
C ALA A 374 5.25 -20.99 -23.50
N GLU A 375 5.48 -21.20 -22.21
CA GLU A 375 5.26 -22.48 -21.51
C GLU A 375 3.85 -22.62 -20.92
N GLY A 376 2.97 -21.62 -21.10
CA GLY A 376 1.61 -21.65 -20.55
C GLY A 376 1.56 -21.62 -19.01
N ARG A 377 2.59 -21.13 -18.34
CA ARG A 377 2.71 -21.07 -16.87
C ARG A 377 2.53 -19.64 -16.35
N PRO A 378 1.35 -19.24 -15.86
CA PRO A 378 1.14 -17.89 -15.35
C PRO A 378 1.83 -17.66 -13.99
N CYS A 379 2.34 -16.46 -13.77
CA CYS A 379 2.80 -16.03 -12.44
C CYS A 379 1.63 -15.50 -11.63
N ARG A 380 1.33 -16.12 -10.47
CA ARG A 380 0.19 -15.77 -9.60
C ARG A 380 0.48 -14.63 -8.62
N CYS A 381 1.71 -14.06 -8.61
CA CYS A 381 2.05 -13.01 -7.64
C CYS A 381 1.18 -11.74 -7.82
N ILE A 382 0.96 -11.01 -6.73
CA ILE A 382 0.16 -9.77 -6.70
C ILE A 382 0.58 -8.81 -7.83
N ARG A 383 1.91 -8.60 -8.05
CA ARG A 383 2.38 -7.63 -9.06
C ARG A 383 1.96 -7.98 -10.49
N CYS A 384 1.88 -9.28 -10.83
CA CYS A 384 1.45 -9.73 -12.16
C CYS A 384 -0.07 -9.61 -12.34
N ARG A 385 -0.81 -9.62 -11.23
CA ARG A 385 -2.29 -9.59 -11.19
C ARG A 385 -2.86 -8.22 -10.82
N GLU A 386 -2.03 -7.22 -10.43
CA GLU A 386 -2.55 -5.91 -9.99
C GLU A 386 -3.26 -5.15 -11.12
N ALA A 387 -4.48 -4.67 -10.85
CA ALA A 387 -5.34 -3.98 -11.80
C ALA A 387 -4.69 -2.73 -12.44
N GLY A 388 -3.91 -1.97 -11.67
CA GLY A 388 -3.23 -0.76 -12.16
C GLY A 388 -2.14 -0.99 -13.22
N ARG A 389 -1.83 -2.27 -13.57
CA ARG A 389 -0.85 -2.66 -14.61
C ARG A 389 -1.49 -3.38 -15.80
N ALA A 390 -2.78 -3.63 -15.73
CA ALA A 390 -3.52 -4.22 -16.83
C ALA A 390 -3.64 -3.18 -17.98
N GLU A 391 -3.59 -3.64 -19.21
CA GLU A 391 -3.87 -2.82 -20.39
C GLU A 391 -5.34 -2.44 -20.43
N ASP A 392 -6.21 -3.41 -20.12
CA ASP A 392 -7.66 -3.20 -19.98
C ASP A 392 -8.02 -3.00 -18.51
N ALA A 393 -8.80 -1.97 -18.22
CA ALA A 393 -9.34 -1.74 -16.88
C ALA A 393 -10.33 -2.86 -16.53
N PRO A 394 -10.12 -3.61 -15.42
CA PRO A 394 -11.08 -4.63 -15.03
C PRO A 394 -12.42 -3.99 -14.65
N ASP A 395 -13.54 -4.72 -14.85
CA ASP A 395 -14.86 -4.24 -14.45
C ASP A 395 -15.01 -4.26 -12.92
N ALA A 396 -15.26 -3.08 -12.32
CA ALA A 396 -15.50 -2.95 -10.87
C ALA A 396 -16.82 -3.61 -10.43
N GLY A 397 -17.80 -3.68 -11.33
CA GLY A 397 -19.10 -4.28 -11.04
C GLY A 397 -19.00 -5.79 -10.82
N SER A 398 -18.02 -6.45 -11.44
CA SER A 398 -17.75 -7.87 -11.32
C SER A 398 -16.75 -8.24 -10.22
N ALA A 399 -16.34 -7.28 -9.37
CA ALA A 399 -15.35 -7.52 -8.32
C ALA A 399 -15.92 -8.34 -7.17
N GLU A 400 -15.33 -9.51 -6.95
CA GLU A 400 -15.66 -10.44 -5.87
C GLU A 400 -14.64 -10.35 -4.73
N LEU A 401 -15.12 -10.50 -3.49
CA LEU A 401 -14.26 -10.63 -2.32
C LEU A 401 -13.81 -12.09 -2.18
N ARG A 402 -12.50 -12.30 -2.07
CA ARG A 402 -11.87 -13.60 -1.80
C ARG A 402 -11.08 -13.55 -0.51
N ASP A 403 -11.07 -14.66 0.23
CA ASP A 403 -10.27 -14.86 1.41
C ASP A 403 -9.38 -16.08 1.21
N LEU A 404 -8.05 -15.84 1.14
CA LEU A 404 -7.04 -16.90 1.09
C LEU A 404 -6.41 -17.03 2.48
N VAL A 405 -6.74 -18.12 3.17
CA VAL A 405 -6.27 -18.39 4.53
C VAL A 405 -5.02 -19.27 4.50
N TYR A 406 -4.01 -18.90 5.29
CA TYR A 406 -2.79 -19.69 5.44
C TYR A 406 -2.14 -19.45 6.81
N GLU A 407 -1.41 -20.46 7.29
CA GLU A 407 -0.63 -20.38 8.53
C GLU A 407 0.74 -19.75 8.27
N SER A 408 1.20 -18.86 9.16
CA SER A 408 2.57 -18.31 9.11
C SER A 408 3.04 -17.93 10.51
N CYS A 409 4.21 -18.46 10.90
CA CYS A 409 4.86 -18.12 12.17
C CYS A 409 3.92 -18.25 13.38
N GLY A 410 3.14 -19.33 13.45
CA GLY A 410 2.24 -19.63 14.55
C GLY A 410 0.96 -18.79 14.63
N GLY A 411 0.63 -18.05 13.58
CA GLY A 411 -0.63 -17.32 13.47
C GLY A 411 -1.32 -17.58 12.13
N THR A 412 -2.62 -17.36 12.10
CA THR A 412 -3.45 -17.47 10.88
C THR A 412 -3.47 -16.14 10.13
N GLU A 413 -3.15 -16.20 8.86
CA GLU A 413 -3.17 -15.06 7.95
C GLU A 413 -4.36 -15.16 7.00
N HIS A 414 -5.12 -14.08 6.86
CA HIS A 414 -6.16 -13.91 5.87
C HIS A 414 -5.69 -12.89 4.82
N PHE A 415 -5.53 -13.33 3.59
CA PHE A 415 -5.31 -12.46 2.45
C PHE A 415 -6.65 -12.17 1.79
N LEU A 416 -7.28 -11.09 2.24
CA LEU A 416 -8.56 -10.61 1.73
C LEU A 416 -8.31 -9.81 0.45
N SER A 417 -8.89 -10.20 -0.67
CA SER A 417 -8.72 -9.49 -1.94
C SER A 417 -10.05 -9.27 -2.66
N PHE A 418 -10.21 -8.10 -3.27
CA PHE A 418 -11.21 -7.87 -4.30
C PHE A 418 -10.59 -8.17 -5.65
N GLU A 419 -11.19 -9.10 -6.38
CA GLU A 419 -10.69 -9.58 -7.66
C GLU A 419 -11.79 -9.52 -8.73
N SER A 420 -11.43 -9.09 -9.94
CA SER A 420 -12.27 -9.16 -11.13
C SER A 420 -11.55 -10.02 -12.16
N GLY A 421 -12.08 -11.22 -12.44
CA GLY A 421 -11.34 -12.26 -13.16
C GLY A 421 -10.04 -12.60 -12.45
N ASP A 422 -8.90 -12.50 -13.16
CA ASP A 422 -7.55 -12.73 -12.58
C ASP A 422 -6.87 -11.44 -12.08
N ARG A 423 -7.58 -10.32 -11.95
CA ARG A 423 -7.02 -9.03 -11.57
C ARG A 423 -7.36 -8.66 -10.13
N VAL A 424 -6.33 -8.33 -9.35
CA VAL A 424 -6.48 -7.84 -7.97
C VAL A 424 -6.71 -6.33 -8.01
N ILE A 425 -7.87 -5.89 -7.52
CA ILE A 425 -8.27 -4.49 -7.40
C ILE A 425 -7.73 -3.89 -6.10
N GLY A 426 -7.80 -4.66 -5.02
CA GLY A 426 -7.27 -4.26 -3.72
C GLY A 426 -7.25 -5.44 -2.77
N TYR A 427 -6.48 -5.31 -1.70
CA TYR A 427 -6.36 -6.36 -0.69
C TYR A 427 -6.07 -5.81 0.70
N ALA A 428 -6.37 -6.62 1.71
CA ALA A 428 -5.93 -6.47 3.09
C ALA A 428 -5.24 -7.76 3.56
N ARG A 429 -4.28 -7.62 4.48
CA ARG A 429 -3.67 -8.73 5.20
C ARG A 429 -4.11 -8.64 6.66
N LEU A 430 -4.92 -9.57 7.09
CA LEU A 430 -5.33 -9.71 8.48
C LEU A 430 -4.58 -10.88 9.09
N ARG A 431 -4.00 -10.67 10.26
CA ARG A 431 -3.35 -11.70 11.07
C ARG A 431 -4.09 -11.91 12.38
N LEU A 432 -4.33 -13.17 12.70
CA LEU A 432 -4.91 -13.65 13.95
C LEU A 432 -3.85 -14.45 14.71
N ASP A 433 -3.32 -13.84 15.77
CA ASP A 433 -2.40 -14.49 16.71
C ASP A 433 -3.17 -15.02 17.94
N SER A 434 -2.46 -15.68 18.84
CA SER A 434 -3.00 -16.08 20.16
C SER A 434 -3.33 -14.88 21.07
N GLY A 435 -2.85 -13.68 20.74
CA GLY A 435 -3.10 -12.45 21.49
C GLY A 435 -4.54 -11.95 21.40
N PRO A 436 -4.91 -10.92 22.21
CA PRO A 436 -6.28 -10.41 22.31
C PRO A 436 -6.71 -9.55 21.13
N ALA A 437 -5.78 -9.10 20.30
CA ALA A 437 -6.05 -8.23 19.16
C ALA A 437 -5.75 -8.95 17.83
N ALA A 438 -6.57 -8.68 16.82
CA ALA A 438 -6.25 -8.98 15.43
C ALA A 438 -5.40 -7.83 14.83
N THR A 439 -4.57 -8.12 13.82
CA THR A 439 -3.70 -7.11 13.22
C THR A 439 -3.91 -7.02 11.71
N ILE A 440 -4.38 -5.87 11.23
CA ILE A 440 -4.33 -5.52 9.80
C ILE A 440 -2.91 -5.04 9.50
N ARG A 441 -2.14 -5.89 8.79
CA ARG A 441 -0.73 -5.64 8.48
C ARG A 441 -0.52 -4.83 7.21
N GLU A 442 -1.47 -4.87 6.30
CA GLU A 442 -1.48 -4.10 5.04
C GLU A 442 -2.91 -3.88 4.56
N LEU A 443 -3.17 -2.70 4.03
CA LEU A 443 -4.35 -2.38 3.23
C LEU A 443 -3.87 -1.67 1.97
N LYS A 444 -4.26 -2.16 0.80
CA LYS A 444 -3.90 -1.55 -0.47
C LYS A 444 -5.03 -1.68 -1.49
N VAL A 445 -5.37 -0.56 -2.13
CA VAL A 445 -6.24 -0.53 -3.30
C VAL A 445 -5.41 0.00 -4.46
N PHE A 446 -5.41 -0.74 -5.57
CA PHE A 446 -4.74 -0.35 -6.79
C PHE A 446 -5.64 0.57 -7.60
N GLY A 447 -5.07 1.47 -8.39
CA GLY A 447 -5.79 2.40 -9.24
C GLY A 447 -4.81 3.37 -9.88
N ARG A 448 -5.26 4.16 -10.85
CA ARG A 448 -4.47 5.28 -11.32
C ARG A 448 -4.26 6.23 -10.13
N PRO A 449 -3.11 6.92 -10.04
CA PRO A 449 -2.87 7.86 -8.95
C PRO A 449 -3.94 8.95 -8.92
N ALA A 450 -4.90 8.85 -8.01
CA ALA A 450 -5.87 9.90 -7.71
C ALA A 450 -5.36 10.77 -6.57
N SER A 451 -5.64 12.07 -6.58
CA SER A 451 -5.35 12.96 -5.45
C SER A 451 -6.11 12.50 -4.21
N ILE A 452 -5.52 12.69 -3.03
CA ILE A 452 -6.21 12.36 -1.78
C ILE A 452 -7.39 13.31 -1.62
N GLY A 453 -8.62 12.74 -1.64
CA GLY A 453 -9.87 13.52 -1.54
C GLY A 453 -10.51 13.91 -2.87
N ALA A 454 -9.91 13.60 -4.02
CA ALA A 454 -10.55 13.80 -5.32
C ALA A 454 -11.47 12.62 -5.66
N ASP A 455 -12.66 12.92 -6.17
CA ASP A 455 -13.63 11.93 -6.68
C ASP A 455 -13.54 11.91 -8.22
N ASP A 456 -12.49 11.29 -8.74
CA ASP A 456 -12.22 11.21 -10.18
C ASP A 456 -12.70 9.89 -10.82
N GLY A 457 -13.66 9.21 -10.16
CA GLY A 457 -14.35 8.03 -10.70
C GLY A 457 -13.49 6.76 -10.79
N ASP A 458 -12.25 6.77 -10.32
CA ASP A 458 -11.34 5.63 -10.34
C ASP A 458 -11.60 4.67 -9.14
N TRP A 459 -11.04 3.48 -9.20
CA TRP A 459 -11.20 2.38 -8.24
C TRP A 459 -10.92 2.78 -6.78
N GLN A 460 -10.00 3.72 -6.55
CA GLN A 460 -9.58 4.14 -5.21
C GLN A 460 -10.71 4.76 -4.38
N HIS A 461 -11.77 5.31 -5.01
CA HIS A 461 -12.88 6.00 -4.33
C HIS A 461 -14.18 5.19 -4.28
N ARG A 462 -14.23 3.96 -4.86
CA ARG A 462 -15.42 3.08 -4.82
C ARG A 462 -15.62 2.30 -3.51
N GLY A 463 -14.94 2.69 -2.44
CA GLY A 463 -15.14 2.12 -1.10
C GLY A 463 -14.51 0.75 -0.85
N PHE A 464 -13.71 0.19 -1.77
CA PHE A 464 -13.06 -1.12 -1.61
C PHE A 464 -12.19 -1.19 -0.34
N GLY A 465 -11.44 -0.12 -0.01
CA GLY A 465 -10.64 -0.07 1.21
C GLY A 465 -11.49 -0.18 2.48
N ARG A 466 -12.63 0.52 2.53
CA ARG A 466 -13.57 0.44 3.67
C ARG A 466 -14.18 -0.95 3.79
N ARG A 467 -14.55 -1.58 2.67
CA ARG A 467 -15.11 -2.94 2.64
C ARG A 467 -14.10 -3.97 3.12
N LEU A 468 -12.83 -3.86 2.71
CA LEU A 468 -11.74 -4.74 3.17
C LEU A 468 -11.49 -4.60 4.67
N VAL A 469 -11.50 -3.37 5.21
CA VAL A 469 -11.37 -3.15 6.66
C VAL A 469 -12.57 -3.72 7.41
N ALA A 470 -13.80 -3.47 6.93
CA ALA A 470 -15.02 -4.00 7.55
C ALA A 470 -15.02 -5.54 7.58
N GLU A 471 -14.55 -6.18 6.52
CA GLU A 471 -14.43 -7.65 6.47
C GLU A 471 -13.37 -8.16 7.44
N ALA A 472 -12.22 -7.48 7.54
CA ALA A 472 -11.19 -7.82 8.52
C ALA A 472 -11.71 -7.65 9.97
N GLU A 473 -12.50 -6.61 10.26
CA GLU A 473 -13.16 -6.40 11.55
C GLU A 473 -14.17 -7.52 11.85
N ARG A 474 -14.97 -7.94 10.84
CA ARG A 474 -15.92 -9.05 10.98
C ARG A 474 -15.22 -10.36 11.34
N LEU A 475 -14.17 -10.73 10.59
CA LEU A 475 -13.38 -11.95 10.85
C LEU A 475 -12.70 -11.92 12.21
N ALA A 476 -12.18 -10.75 12.62
CA ALA A 476 -11.62 -10.57 13.95
C ALA A 476 -12.66 -10.86 15.04
N LEU A 477 -13.88 -10.31 14.92
CA LEU A 477 -14.97 -10.57 15.87
C LEU A 477 -15.37 -12.05 15.89
N GLU A 478 -15.53 -12.69 14.75
CA GLU A 478 -15.88 -14.10 14.62
C GLU A 478 -14.81 -15.02 15.24
N SER A 479 -13.53 -14.61 15.17
CA SER A 479 -12.43 -15.31 15.84
C SER A 479 -12.31 -14.98 17.34
N GLY A 480 -13.28 -14.24 17.90
CA GLY A 480 -13.31 -13.87 19.32
C GLY A 480 -12.40 -12.70 19.70
N ARG A 481 -11.84 -11.97 18.74
CA ARG A 481 -11.00 -10.78 19.01
C ARG A 481 -11.89 -9.55 19.18
N ARG A 482 -11.66 -8.81 20.28
CA ARG A 482 -12.41 -7.60 20.62
C ARG A 482 -11.69 -6.32 20.22
N ARG A 483 -10.48 -6.42 19.67
CA ARG A 483 -9.66 -5.30 19.25
C ARG A 483 -8.99 -5.60 17.92
N VAL A 484 -8.98 -4.61 17.03
CA VAL A 484 -8.18 -4.62 15.80
C VAL A 484 -7.16 -3.52 15.87
N ARG A 485 -5.91 -3.83 15.60
CA ARG A 485 -4.84 -2.85 15.38
C ARG A 485 -4.39 -2.86 13.93
N VAL A 486 -3.88 -1.73 13.45
CA VAL A 486 -3.41 -1.56 12.07
C VAL A 486 -1.98 -1.07 12.09
N THR A 487 -1.08 -1.74 11.37
CA THR A 487 0.27 -1.24 11.09
C THR A 487 0.17 -0.17 10.00
N SER A 488 -0.13 1.06 10.42
CA SER A 488 -0.41 2.18 9.54
C SER A 488 0.87 2.93 9.15
N GLY A 489 0.98 3.33 7.89
CA GLY A 489 1.91 4.40 7.51
C GLY A 489 1.50 5.71 8.17
N VAL A 490 2.47 6.57 8.49
CA VAL A 490 2.22 7.86 9.16
C VAL A 490 1.19 8.71 8.37
N GLY A 491 1.40 8.86 7.07
CA GLY A 491 0.57 9.70 6.21
C GLY A 491 -0.84 9.17 5.91
N VAL A 492 -1.25 8.03 6.49
CA VAL A 492 -2.61 7.47 6.32
C VAL A 492 -3.37 7.27 7.63
N ARG A 493 -2.86 7.76 8.76
CA ARG A 493 -3.53 7.67 10.06
C ARG A 493 -4.90 8.34 10.06
N GLU A 494 -5.04 9.52 9.40
CA GLU A 494 -6.32 10.22 9.25
C GLU A 494 -7.41 9.36 8.57
N TYR A 495 -7.02 8.54 7.58
CA TYR A 495 -7.95 7.60 6.96
C TYR A 495 -8.50 6.60 7.99
N TYR A 496 -7.67 6.04 8.85
CA TYR A 496 -8.14 5.12 9.89
C TYR A 496 -8.96 5.83 10.98
N ARG A 497 -8.61 7.08 11.37
CA ARG A 497 -9.45 7.88 12.27
C ARG A 497 -10.86 8.08 11.69
N SER A 498 -10.98 8.30 10.36
CA SER A 498 -12.28 8.39 9.68
C SER A 498 -13.11 7.10 9.71
N LEU A 499 -12.47 5.95 10.03
CA LEU A 499 -13.10 4.64 10.23
C LEU A 499 -13.36 4.30 11.71
N GLY A 500 -13.09 5.25 12.62
CA GLY A 500 -13.30 5.10 14.06
C GLY A 500 -12.12 4.46 14.81
N TYR A 501 -10.93 4.41 14.18
CA TYR A 501 -9.71 4.02 14.87
C TYR A 501 -9.12 5.20 15.65
N TYR A 502 -8.44 4.91 16.73
CA TYR A 502 -7.70 5.87 17.55
C TYR A 502 -6.20 5.54 17.56
N ASP A 503 -5.39 6.49 18.01
CA ASP A 503 -3.94 6.35 18.09
C ASP A 503 -3.56 5.40 19.23
N ASP A 504 -2.85 4.34 18.92
CA ASP A 504 -2.24 3.35 19.82
C ASP A 504 -0.82 3.08 19.34
N LEU A 505 -0.04 4.15 19.28
CA LEU A 505 1.28 4.16 18.62
C LEU A 505 2.18 3.00 19.07
N PRO A 506 2.84 2.31 18.13
CA PRO A 506 3.00 2.62 16.70
C PRO A 506 1.82 2.20 15.80
N TYR A 507 0.70 1.75 16.34
CA TYR A 507 -0.48 1.31 15.60
C TYR A 507 -1.60 2.36 15.61
N MET A 508 -2.58 2.14 14.76
CA MET A 508 -3.95 2.63 14.94
C MET A 508 -4.80 1.47 15.48
N ALA A 509 -5.68 1.71 16.45
CA ALA A 509 -6.48 0.66 17.07
C ALA A 509 -7.98 0.99 17.09
N LYS A 510 -8.80 -0.04 17.10
CA LYS A 510 -10.25 0.08 17.25
C LYS A 510 -10.76 -1.08 18.12
N ASP A 511 -11.52 -0.76 19.15
CA ASP A 511 -12.22 -1.75 19.94
C ASP A 511 -13.52 -2.13 19.25
N LEU A 512 -13.69 -3.42 19.00
CA LEU A 512 -14.85 -3.98 18.32
C LEU A 512 -15.91 -4.31 19.34
N ARG A 513 -17.14 -3.83 19.10
CA ARG A 513 -18.31 -4.15 19.92
C ARG A 513 -19.10 -5.27 19.25
N SER A 514 -19.45 -6.29 20.01
CA SER A 514 -20.45 -7.26 19.55
C SER A 514 -21.76 -6.54 19.28
N PRO A 515 -22.52 -6.91 18.25
CA PRO A 515 -23.83 -6.31 17.97
C PRO A 515 -24.81 -6.39 19.14
N VAL A 516 -24.51 -7.18 20.17
CA VAL A 516 -25.38 -7.47 21.34
C VAL A 516 -25.08 -6.58 22.56
N GLU A 517 -23.95 -5.87 22.60
CA GLU A 517 -23.63 -4.97 23.71
C GLU A 517 -24.01 -3.51 23.38
N GLY A 518 -25.31 -3.23 23.36
CA GLY A 518 -25.82 -1.87 23.40
C GLY A 518 -25.50 -1.20 24.75
N HIS A 519 -24.39 -0.50 24.88
CA HIS A 519 -24.15 0.33 26.04
C HIS A 519 -25.09 1.55 25.98
N VAL A 520 -25.94 1.66 27.00
CA VAL A 520 -26.62 2.92 27.36
C VAL A 520 -25.52 3.91 27.76
N VAL A 521 -25.18 4.83 26.88
CA VAL A 521 -24.38 6.00 27.27
C VAL A 521 -25.29 6.84 28.17
N PRO A 522 -24.93 7.15 29.44
CA PRO A 522 -25.73 8.07 30.26
C PRO A 522 -25.77 9.42 29.53
N ALA A 523 -26.98 9.92 29.32
CA ALA A 523 -27.21 11.22 28.73
C ALA A 523 -26.49 12.29 29.58
N GLY A 524 -25.49 12.95 29.02
CA GLY A 524 -24.93 14.16 29.58
C GLY A 524 -26.01 15.25 29.63
N PRO A 525 -25.88 16.27 30.49
CA PRO A 525 -26.89 17.33 30.63
C PRO A 525 -27.14 17.99 29.26
N ALA A 526 -28.42 18.08 28.88
CA ALA A 526 -28.86 18.69 27.64
C ALA A 526 -28.42 20.17 27.57
N PRO A 527 -27.89 20.63 26.41
CA PRO A 527 -27.71 22.06 26.20
C PRO A 527 -29.09 22.76 26.15
N PRO A 528 -29.22 23.98 26.71
CA PRO A 528 -30.45 24.72 26.64
C PRO A 528 -30.70 25.23 25.20
N ASP A 529 -31.98 25.17 24.79
CA ASP A 529 -32.56 25.82 23.62
C ASP A 529 -32.27 25.26 22.22
N LEU A 530 -32.96 24.13 21.88
CA LEU A 530 -33.34 23.83 20.51
C LEU A 530 -34.83 23.45 20.43
N PRO A 531 -35.59 23.95 19.42
CA PRO A 531 -37.04 23.70 19.32
C PRO A 531 -37.31 22.22 19.07
N ALA A 532 -38.34 21.70 19.74
CA ALA A 532 -38.79 20.32 19.68
C ALA A 532 -39.20 19.91 18.26
N GLN A 533 -38.34 19.19 17.53
CA GLN A 533 -38.70 18.45 16.32
C GLN A 533 -39.02 17.00 16.71
N GLY A 534 -40.18 16.52 16.25
CA GLY A 534 -40.90 15.33 16.61
C GLY A 534 -40.07 14.06 16.93
N LEU A 535 -40.36 13.49 18.09
CA LEU A 535 -39.88 12.18 18.49
C LEU A 535 -40.54 11.08 17.64
N VAL A 536 -39.71 10.27 16.95
CA VAL A 536 -40.15 9.00 16.37
C VAL A 536 -39.86 7.91 17.39
N ARG A 537 -40.92 7.31 17.94
CA ARG A 537 -40.77 6.10 18.80
C ARG A 537 -40.78 4.86 17.96
N LEU A 538 -39.68 4.10 17.99
CA LEU A 538 -39.58 2.78 17.40
C LEU A 538 -39.76 1.76 18.51
N HIS A 539 -40.82 0.97 18.47
CA HIS A 539 -41.00 -0.15 19.39
C HIS A 539 -40.33 -1.40 18.79
N VAL A 540 -39.23 -1.83 19.38
CA VAL A 540 -38.56 -3.09 19.03
C VAL A 540 -38.93 -4.10 20.10
N GLY A 541 -39.81 -5.03 19.79
CA GLY A 541 -40.17 -6.13 20.70
C GLY A 541 -39.22 -7.30 20.48
N LEU A 542 -38.35 -7.60 21.44
CA LEU A 542 -37.59 -8.84 21.51
C LEU A 542 -38.40 -9.85 22.34
N ARG A 543 -38.88 -10.92 21.70
CA ARG A 543 -39.44 -12.05 22.45
C ARG A 543 -38.31 -13.03 22.81
N ASP A 544 -37.81 -12.93 24.03
CA ASP A 544 -36.93 -13.91 24.62
C ASP A 544 -37.77 -14.88 25.45
N ARG A 545 -37.81 -16.16 25.06
CA ARG A 545 -38.41 -17.20 25.88
C ARG A 545 -37.42 -17.64 26.93
N ARG A 546 -37.53 -17.08 28.14
CA ARG A 546 -36.82 -17.61 29.29
C ARG A 546 -37.40 -18.99 29.70
N PRO A 547 -36.61 -19.85 30.34
CA PRO A 547 -37.08 -21.16 30.80
C PRO A 547 -38.26 -21.09 31.77
N ASP A 548 -38.59 -19.91 32.34
CA ASP A 548 -39.68 -19.63 33.27
C ASP A 548 -40.96 -19.07 32.65
N GLY A 549 -41.01 -18.93 31.30
CA GLY A 549 -42.21 -18.57 30.55
C GLY A 549 -42.64 -17.10 30.62
N ARG A 550 -41.79 -16.18 31.10
CA ARG A 550 -42.12 -14.75 31.18
C ARG A 550 -41.57 -13.97 29.95
N GLU A 551 -42.43 -13.09 29.37
CA GLU A 551 -42.07 -12.19 28.27
C GLU A 551 -41.54 -10.87 28.84
N GLY A 552 -40.37 -10.42 28.36
CA GLY A 552 -39.81 -9.13 28.68
C GLY A 552 -39.99 -8.17 27.49
N ARG A 553 -40.49 -6.96 27.73
CA ARG A 553 -40.52 -5.86 26.74
C ARG A 553 -39.37 -4.88 27.00
N VAL A 554 -38.65 -4.49 25.95
CA VAL A 554 -37.65 -3.41 26.00
C VAL A 554 -38.12 -2.28 25.09
N GLU A 555 -38.30 -1.09 25.65
CA GLU A 555 -38.61 0.12 24.88
C GLU A 555 -37.31 0.88 24.57
N VAL A 556 -37.07 1.20 23.30
CA VAL A 556 -35.92 2.00 22.86
C VAL A 556 -36.42 3.31 22.24
N ALA A 557 -36.08 4.44 22.84
CA ALA A 557 -36.37 5.78 22.28
C ALA A 557 -35.13 6.30 21.52
N LEU A 558 -35.29 6.66 20.23
CA LEU A 558 -34.23 7.24 19.40
C LEU A 558 -34.50 8.74 19.16
N ALA A 559 -33.49 9.56 19.42
CA ALA A 559 -33.58 11.03 19.37
C ALA A 559 -33.16 11.71 18.04
N HIS A 560 -32.84 10.92 16.98
CA HIS A 560 -32.47 11.45 15.65
C HIS A 560 -32.92 10.54 14.51
N PRO A 561 -33.10 11.06 13.26
CA PRO A 561 -33.56 10.25 12.14
C PRO A 561 -32.49 9.25 11.70
N VAL A 562 -32.69 7.99 12.03
CA VAL A 562 -31.83 6.89 11.57
C VAL A 562 -32.49 6.23 10.36
N ARG A 563 -31.76 6.16 9.25
CA ARG A 563 -32.21 5.35 8.10
C ARG A 563 -32.03 3.87 8.44
N VAL A 564 -33.10 3.17 8.69
CA VAL A 564 -33.09 1.70 8.83
C VAL A 564 -33.10 1.08 7.43
N ARG A 565 -32.03 0.40 7.04
CA ARG A 565 -32.00 -0.43 5.84
C ARG A 565 -32.35 -1.87 6.27
N VAL A 566 -33.50 -2.36 5.86
CA VAL A 566 -33.84 -3.78 5.97
C VAL A 566 -33.19 -4.49 4.79
N LEU A 567 -32.18 -5.30 5.03
CA LEU A 567 -31.57 -6.19 4.03
C LEU A 567 -32.33 -7.52 4.08
N ALA A 568 -33.17 -7.78 3.08
CA ALA A 568 -33.77 -9.09 2.91
C ALA A 568 -32.75 -10.04 2.26
N VAL A 569 -32.52 -11.17 2.86
CA VAL A 569 -31.78 -12.29 2.26
C VAL A 569 -32.81 -13.06 1.39
N GLY A 570 -32.77 -12.82 0.06
CA GLY A 570 -33.56 -13.53 -0.93
C GLY A 570 -34.88 -12.86 -1.32
N GLY A 571 -34.82 -11.89 -2.27
CA GLY A 571 -35.99 -11.27 -2.93
C GLY A 571 -36.25 -9.81 -2.51
N GLU A 572 -36.65 -8.97 -3.47
CA GLU A 572 -36.99 -7.56 -3.19
C GLU A 572 -38.18 -7.46 -2.20
N PRO A 573 -38.04 -6.66 -1.12
CA PRO A 573 -39.16 -6.46 -0.19
C PRO A 573 -40.18 -5.50 -0.83
N ARG A 574 -41.37 -5.99 -1.16
CA ARG A 574 -42.52 -5.13 -1.40
C ARG A 574 -43.19 -4.84 -0.05
N LEU A 575 -43.19 -3.58 0.36
CA LEU A 575 -43.97 -3.12 1.51
C LEU A 575 -45.45 -3.05 1.11
N PRO A 576 -46.37 -3.57 1.94
CA PRO A 576 -47.81 -3.38 1.69
C PRO A 576 -48.17 -1.89 1.89
N ALA A 577 -49.11 -1.41 1.08
CA ALA A 577 -49.57 -0.02 1.12
C ALA A 577 -50.37 0.33 2.40
N ASP A 578 -50.78 -0.65 3.17
CA ASP A 578 -51.67 -0.50 4.33
C ASP A 578 -50.94 -1.04 5.57
N GLY A 579 -50.24 -0.19 6.30
CA GLY A 579 -49.68 -0.40 7.64
C GLY A 579 -49.51 -1.84 8.15
N GLY A 580 -48.75 -2.66 7.47
CA GLY A 580 -48.61 -4.10 7.78
C GLY A 580 -47.40 -4.42 8.66
N GLN A 581 -47.50 -5.49 9.47
CA GLN A 581 -46.41 -6.03 10.26
C GLN A 581 -45.43 -6.78 9.36
N VAL A 582 -44.12 -6.52 9.53
CA VAL A 582 -43.04 -7.27 8.87
C VAL A 582 -42.40 -8.18 9.93
N ARG A 583 -42.39 -9.48 9.70
CA ARG A 583 -41.68 -10.47 10.51
C ARG A 583 -40.38 -10.88 9.82
N ALA A 584 -39.29 -10.86 10.55
CA ALA A 584 -38.00 -11.39 10.10
C ALA A 584 -37.42 -12.34 11.15
N ASP A 585 -37.05 -13.55 10.74
CA ASP A 585 -36.36 -14.51 11.59
C ASP A 585 -34.85 -14.29 11.48
N VAL A 586 -34.21 -13.98 12.60
CA VAL A 586 -32.76 -13.73 12.66
C VAL A 586 -32.10 -14.84 13.49
N PRO A 587 -31.09 -15.55 12.97
CA PRO A 587 -30.34 -16.54 13.73
C PRO A 587 -29.38 -15.84 14.68
N VAL A 588 -29.48 -16.12 15.99
CA VAL A 588 -28.56 -15.61 17.01
C VAL A 588 -28.14 -16.78 17.91
N GLY A 589 -26.84 -17.08 17.95
CA GLY A 589 -26.23 -17.95 18.95
C GLY A 589 -26.83 -19.37 19.09
N GLY A 590 -27.16 -20.05 17.98
CA GLY A 590 -27.69 -21.41 17.98
C GLY A 590 -29.21 -21.53 18.16
N GLY A 591 -29.96 -20.40 18.26
CA GLY A 591 -31.42 -20.33 18.31
C GLY A 591 -31.96 -19.44 17.15
N ARG A 592 -33.25 -19.65 16.77
CA ARG A 592 -33.96 -18.74 15.87
C ARG A 592 -34.79 -17.77 16.71
N HIS A 593 -34.61 -16.48 16.49
CA HIS A 593 -35.38 -15.40 17.11
C HIS A 593 -36.17 -14.66 16.06
N SER A 594 -37.45 -14.39 16.32
CA SER A 594 -38.31 -13.63 15.42
C SER A 594 -38.33 -12.15 15.82
N LEU A 595 -38.06 -11.26 14.86
CA LEU A 595 -38.12 -9.80 15.03
C LEU A 595 -39.44 -9.31 14.42
N GLU A 596 -40.29 -8.67 15.24
CA GLU A 596 -41.51 -7.99 14.76
C GLU A 596 -41.26 -6.48 14.73
N VAL A 597 -41.42 -5.89 13.54
CA VAL A 597 -41.31 -4.44 13.35
C VAL A 597 -42.71 -3.89 13.04
N HIS A 598 -43.20 -3.01 13.91
CA HIS A 598 -44.47 -2.30 13.70
C HIS A 598 -44.18 -0.92 13.12
N ALA A 599 -44.78 -0.59 11.95
CA ALA A 599 -44.76 0.75 11.40
C ALA A 599 -45.80 1.62 12.15
N VAL A 600 -45.36 2.73 12.72
CA VAL A 600 -46.23 3.69 13.39
C VAL A 600 -46.40 4.91 12.47
N GLU A 601 -47.64 5.25 12.16
CA GLU A 601 -48.00 6.45 11.39
C GLU A 601 -47.49 7.73 12.06
N ARG A 602 -47.08 8.68 11.22
CA ARG A 602 -46.70 10.03 11.66
C ARG A 602 -47.94 10.83 12.04
N HIS A 603 -48.11 11.19 13.28
CA HIS A 603 -48.99 12.32 13.65
C HIS A 603 -48.15 13.59 13.75
N ALA A 604 -48.39 14.53 12.83
CA ALA A 604 -48.00 15.93 12.99
C ALA A 604 -49.06 16.62 13.90
N PRO A 605 -48.68 17.39 14.92
CA PRO A 605 -49.63 18.12 15.71
C PRO A 605 -50.17 19.32 14.92
N GLY A 606 -51.48 19.34 14.64
CA GLY A 606 -52.21 20.58 14.33
C GLY A 606 -52.77 20.80 12.93
N VAL A 607 -53.19 19.74 12.20
CA VAL A 607 -54.02 19.95 11.00
C VAL A 607 -55.25 19.02 11.06
N ASP A 608 -56.44 19.63 10.98
CA ASP A 608 -57.72 18.95 10.97
C ASP A 608 -57.92 18.18 9.64
N PRO A 609 -58.45 16.94 9.63
CA PRO A 609 -58.49 16.07 8.43
C PRO A 609 -59.47 16.44 7.33
N GLN A 610 -60.13 17.60 7.37
CA GLN A 610 -61.21 17.95 6.44
C GLN A 610 -60.84 18.87 5.26
N ASP A 611 -59.57 19.35 5.12
CA ASP A 611 -59.16 20.27 4.06
C ASP A 611 -58.02 19.76 3.17
N ALA A 612 -58.17 18.59 2.57
CA ALA A 612 -57.21 18.13 1.57
C ALA A 612 -57.90 17.84 0.23
N GLU A 613 -57.88 18.81 -0.68
CA GLU A 613 -58.17 18.56 -2.11
C GLU A 613 -56.92 17.97 -2.83
N PRO A 614 -57.13 17.08 -3.81
CA PRO A 614 -56.04 16.41 -4.54
C PRO A 614 -55.63 17.21 -5.77
N GLY A 615 -54.37 17.61 -5.85
CA GLY A 615 -53.75 18.06 -7.09
C GLY A 615 -53.01 19.40 -7.02
N GLY A 616 -51.69 19.32 -6.87
CA GLY A 616 -50.82 20.49 -7.03
C GLY A 616 -49.36 20.08 -7.04
N ARG A 617 -48.70 20.11 -8.22
CA ARG A 617 -47.25 20.07 -8.34
C ARG A 617 -46.63 21.32 -7.70
N VAL A 618 -45.76 21.14 -6.74
CA VAL A 618 -44.96 22.24 -6.20
C VAL A 618 -43.58 22.22 -6.85
N GLY A 619 -43.28 23.28 -7.60
CA GLY A 619 -41.97 23.55 -8.17
C GLY A 619 -40.97 23.99 -7.07
N LEU A 620 -39.73 23.65 -7.28
CA LEU A 620 -38.58 24.10 -6.49
C LEU A 620 -38.34 25.60 -6.76
N PRO A 621 -37.96 26.41 -5.78
CA PRO A 621 -37.50 27.78 -6.02
C PRO A 621 -35.98 27.79 -6.34
N ASP A 622 -35.63 28.68 -7.29
CA ASP A 622 -34.30 29.00 -7.74
C ASP A 622 -33.39 29.58 -6.65
N GLU A 623 -32.13 29.20 -6.74
CA GLU A 623 -31.01 29.83 -6.03
C GLU A 623 -30.79 31.25 -6.60
N ASP A 624 -30.67 32.23 -5.74
CA ASP A 624 -29.77 33.38 -5.91
C ASP A 624 -29.85 34.27 -4.65
N HIS A 625 -28.75 34.31 -3.90
CA HIS A 625 -28.21 35.47 -3.17
C HIS A 625 -27.10 35.03 -2.19
N LEU A 626 -25.87 35.01 -2.72
CA LEU A 626 -24.64 34.97 -1.92
C LEU A 626 -24.33 36.39 -1.42
N VAL A 627 -24.26 36.56 -0.11
CA VAL A 627 -23.71 37.76 0.55
C VAL A 627 -22.28 37.41 0.99
N GLU A 628 -21.28 38.16 0.49
CA GLU A 628 -19.87 38.07 0.90
C GLU A 628 -19.66 38.59 2.35
N PRO A 629 -18.75 37.96 3.14
CA PRO A 629 -18.29 38.52 4.41
C PRO A 629 -17.12 39.52 4.22
N PRO A 630 -16.93 40.49 5.11
CA PRO A 630 -15.94 41.56 4.99
C PRO A 630 -14.53 41.08 5.34
N ARG A 631 -13.51 41.64 4.67
CA ARG A 631 -12.07 41.44 4.90
C ARG A 631 -11.62 42.18 6.18
N PRO A 632 -10.70 41.61 6.95
CA PRO A 632 -10.05 42.34 8.03
C PRO A 632 -8.89 43.23 7.51
N GLN A 633 -8.70 44.35 8.18
CA GLN A 633 -7.60 45.31 8.02
C GLN A 633 -6.27 44.73 8.53
#